data_bdf519fcfb8c4f165727fdf6146cf2a8
#
_entry.id   bdf519fcfb8c4f165727fdf6146cf2a8
#
_cell.length_a   1.000
_cell.length_b   1.000
_cell.length_c   1.000
_cell.angle_alpha   90.00
_cell.angle_beta   90.00
_cell.angle_gamma   90.00
#
_symmetry.space_group_name_H-M   'P 1'
#
loop_
_entity.id
_entity.type
_entity.pdbx_description
1 polymer ?
#
loop_
_entity_poly.entity_id
_entity_poly.type
_entity_poly.pdbx_seq_one_letter_code
_entity_poly.pdbx_strand_id
1 'polypeptide(L)'
;MKNINIKILITLAILVTSLSIEAFAQTGGNWPQWRGANRDGISKETGLLKQWPADGPPLAWKTSGAGGGYSSFAISKGRLYTMGLRGDKEYVIAFDVATGKQVWATPHGGAFRNDRGDGPRGTPTIDGDNIYSLGGDGDLSSIEARTGRLNWTMNVLKKFGGSNIVWGISESPLVIGEKLLVNAGGPGASIVALNKKDGSLIWKSQSDRAGYSSAIPVQVGNTTQVVFFTHTRGLGLDLKDGKLLWEYPRAANNVANAATPVVRGNRVFISSDYGNGGGLVEIGADGKAQEVYFTKDMRNHHSSSILIGDHLYGFSGGILTSMRFDTGEVAWKDRSVGKGSIVFADGNLYALSENGVVGLVEVSPAGYKEKGRFRIPQDSLPTWAHPVVAGGRLYLRDQDTIYAYDVREK
;
A
#
# COMPACT_ATOMS: atom_id res chain seq x y z
N MET A 1 48.14 29.45 -72.46
CA MET A 1 47.31 30.20 -71.54
C MET A 1 46.44 29.25 -70.77
N LYS A 2 46.76 29.00 -69.50
CA LYS A 2 46.19 27.94 -68.68
C LYS A 2 45.11 28.51 -67.74
N ASN A 3 43.89 28.01 -67.86
CA ASN A 3 42.78 28.34 -66.97
C ASN A 3 42.96 27.58 -65.63
N ILE A 4 43.03 28.32 -64.55
CA ILE A 4 43.04 27.79 -63.21
C ILE A 4 41.61 27.89 -62.65
N ASN A 5 40.97 26.68 -62.50
CA ASN A 5 39.67 26.55 -61.78
C ASN A 5 39.93 26.44 -60.27
N ILE A 6 39.52 27.43 -59.54
CA ILE A 6 39.50 27.40 -58.05
C ILE A 6 38.18 26.78 -57.60
N LYS A 7 38.23 25.56 -57.10
CA LYS A 7 37.12 24.94 -56.40
C LYS A 7 37.16 25.38 -54.92
N ILE A 8 36.20 26.17 -54.50
CA ILE A 8 35.99 26.52 -53.10
C ILE A 8 35.27 25.34 -52.47
N LEU A 9 35.96 24.62 -51.58
CA LEU A 9 35.37 23.62 -50.69
C LEU A 9 34.76 24.38 -49.48
N ILE A 10 33.46 24.47 -49.42
CA ILE A 10 32.73 24.89 -48.22
C ILE A 10 32.55 23.68 -47.33
N THR A 11 33.36 23.58 -46.28
CA THR A 11 33.20 22.56 -45.24
C THR A 11 32.15 23.03 -44.26
N LEU A 12 30.93 22.47 -44.35
CA LEU A 12 29.85 22.72 -43.43
C LEU A 12 30.11 21.86 -42.15
N ALA A 13 30.64 22.47 -41.11
CA ALA A 13 30.77 21.84 -39.80
C ALA A 13 29.38 21.80 -39.16
N ILE A 14 28.72 20.64 -39.24
CA ILE A 14 27.50 20.37 -38.48
C ILE A 14 27.92 20.11 -37.03
N LEU A 15 27.71 21.13 -36.18
CA LEU A 15 27.84 20.99 -34.73
C LEU A 15 26.63 20.19 -34.23
N VAL A 16 26.77 18.86 -34.13
CA VAL A 16 25.79 18.03 -33.47
C VAL A 16 25.99 18.22 -31.97
N THR A 17 25.26 19.15 -31.37
CA THR A 17 25.05 19.19 -29.95
C THR A 17 24.20 18.00 -29.56
N SER A 18 24.87 16.92 -29.15
CA SER A 18 24.22 15.80 -28.48
C SER A 18 23.64 16.32 -27.16
N LEU A 19 22.37 16.73 -27.17
CA LEU A 19 21.57 16.77 -25.94
C LEU A 19 21.52 15.31 -25.42
N SER A 20 22.39 15.02 -24.48
CA SER A 20 22.25 13.87 -23.63
C SER A 20 20.95 14.09 -22.82
N ILE A 21 19.84 13.61 -23.36
CA ILE A 21 18.65 13.33 -22.54
C ILE A 21 19.12 12.21 -21.63
N GLU A 22 19.62 12.60 -20.46
CA GLU A 22 19.70 11.68 -19.35
C GLU A 22 18.27 11.20 -19.10
N ALA A 23 17.92 10.08 -19.73
CA ALA A 23 16.82 9.26 -19.30
C ALA A 23 17.18 8.85 -17.87
N PHE A 24 16.74 9.65 -16.89
CA PHE A 24 16.61 9.18 -15.53
C PHE A 24 15.70 7.95 -15.62
N ALA A 25 16.32 6.79 -15.78
CA ALA A 25 15.70 5.52 -15.50
C ALA A 25 15.32 5.58 -14.01
N GLN A 26 14.09 5.99 -13.76
CA GLN A 26 13.50 6.15 -12.44
C GLN A 26 13.21 4.74 -11.91
N THR A 27 14.28 3.97 -11.61
CA THR A 27 14.21 2.62 -11.04
C THR A 27 14.04 2.65 -9.54
N GLY A 28 14.11 3.82 -8.89
CA GLY A 28 13.88 4.04 -7.47
C GLY A 28 12.94 5.23 -7.23
N GLY A 29 12.20 5.21 -6.14
CA GLY A 29 11.38 6.34 -5.71
C GLY A 29 9.90 6.30 -6.09
N ASN A 30 9.41 5.22 -6.67
CA ASN A 30 8.01 5.07 -7.03
C ASN A 30 7.30 4.06 -6.10
N TRP A 31 6.28 4.54 -5.37
CA TRP A 31 5.43 3.75 -4.47
C TRP A 31 3.97 4.15 -4.70
N PRO A 32 3.35 3.76 -5.84
CA PRO A 32 2.16 4.43 -6.36
C PRO A 32 0.87 4.15 -5.61
N GLN A 33 0.86 3.21 -4.69
CA GLN A 33 -0.34 2.78 -3.97
C GLN A 33 -0.01 2.06 -2.67
N TRP A 34 -1.06 1.64 -1.94
CA TRP A 34 -0.98 0.80 -0.77
C TRP A 34 -0.02 -0.39 -0.98
N ARG A 35 0.99 -0.51 -0.11
CA ARG A 35 2.02 -1.56 -0.13
C ARG A 35 2.85 -1.63 -1.42
N GLY A 36 2.97 -0.51 -2.15
CA GLY A 36 3.81 -0.42 -3.35
C GLY A 36 3.16 -0.91 -4.64
N ALA A 37 3.95 -0.97 -5.71
CA ALA A 37 3.45 -1.21 -7.07
C ALA A 37 2.66 -2.53 -7.19
N ASN A 38 3.07 -3.57 -6.48
CA ASN A 38 2.45 -4.89 -6.51
C ASN A 38 1.53 -5.18 -5.30
N ARG A 39 1.35 -4.22 -4.39
CA ARG A 39 0.63 -4.39 -3.11
C ARG A 39 1.21 -5.49 -2.21
N ASP A 40 2.50 -5.78 -2.34
CA ASP A 40 3.23 -6.83 -1.65
C ASP A 40 4.07 -6.35 -0.45
N GLY A 41 4.23 -5.04 -0.28
CA GLY A 41 5.06 -4.45 0.77
C GLY A 41 6.55 -4.45 0.46
N ILE A 42 6.93 -4.68 -0.81
CA ILE A 42 8.30 -4.80 -1.26
C ILE A 42 8.72 -3.56 -2.04
N SER A 43 9.70 -2.84 -1.51
CA SER A 43 10.43 -1.80 -2.25
C SER A 43 11.56 -2.42 -3.06
N LYS A 44 11.73 -1.94 -4.30
CA LYS A 44 12.82 -2.36 -5.18
C LYS A 44 14.09 -1.50 -5.00
N GLU A 45 14.13 -0.65 -3.99
CA GLU A 45 15.29 0.17 -3.65
C GLU A 45 16.48 -0.70 -3.28
N THR A 46 17.67 -0.26 -3.66
CA THR A 46 18.97 -0.88 -3.34
C THR A 46 19.97 0.20 -2.95
N GLY A 47 21.14 -0.19 -2.40
CA GLY A 47 22.14 0.76 -1.90
C GLY A 47 21.68 1.48 -0.63
N LEU A 48 20.93 0.77 0.22
CA LEU A 48 20.45 1.30 1.48
C LEU A 48 21.32 0.85 2.65
N LEU A 49 21.35 1.66 3.72
CA LEU A 49 22.08 1.38 4.95
C LEU A 49 21.76 -0.02 5.47
N LYS A 50 22.81 -0.83 5.64
CA LYS A 50 22.70 -2.21 6.17
C LYS A 50 22.70 -2.25 7.69
N GLN A 51 23.08 -1.15 8.32
CA GLN A 51 23.05 -0.93 9.76
C GLN A 51 22.81 0.55 10.04
N TRP A 52 22.03 0.84 11.08
CA TRP A 52 21.78 2.21 11.48
C TRP A 52 22.75 2.66 12.59
N PRO A 53 23.10 3.96 12.64
CA PRO A 53 23.71 4.58 13.82
C PRO A 53 22.81 4.41 15.06
N ALA A 54 23.37 4.65 16.23
CA ALA A 54 22.66 4.52 17.52
C ALA A 54 21.38 5.40 17.59
N ASP A 55 21.43 6.59 16.96
CA ASP A 55 20.30 7.54 16.92
C ASP A 55 19.40 7.37 15.69
N GLY A 56 19.57 6.27 14.93
CA GLY A 56 18.85 6.01 13.69
C GLY A 56 19.46 6.69 12.47
N PRO A 57 18.84 6.54 11.27
CA PRO A 57 19.31 7.20 10.06
C PRO A 57 19.08 8.71 10.11
N PRO A 58 19.86 9.51 9.34
CA PRO A 58 19.72 10.97 9.33
C PRO A 58 18.32 11.43 8.95
N LEU A 59 17.73 12.34 9.71
CA LEU A 59 16.49 12.98 9.35
C LEU A 59 16.71 13.95 8.17
N ALA A 60 16.10 13.67 7.01
CA ALA A 60 16.18 14.53 5.84
C ALA A 60 15.25 15.73 5.98
N TRP A 61 14.01 15.50 6.43
CA TRP A 61 13.05 16.54 6.76
C TRP A 61 11.91 15.99 7.64
N LYS A 62 11.27 16.90 8.35
CA LYS A 62 10.05 16.70 9.11
C LYS A 62 9.05 17.79 8.71
N THR A 63 7.78 17.43 8.55
CA THR A 63 6.72 18.39 8.25
C THR A 63 5.44 18.02 9.00
N SER A 64 4.61 19.02 9.30
CA SER A 64 3.25 18.85 9.79
C SER A 64 2.25 19.25 8.71
N GLY A 65 0.96 19.02 8.98
CA GLY A 65 -0.10 19.32 8.05
C GLY A 65 -0.56 18.10 7.24
N ALA A 66 -0.21 16.87 7.63
CA ALA A 66 -0.83 15.68 7.08
C ALA A 66 -2.29 15.50 7.55
N GLY A 67 -2.68 16.19 8.61
CA GLY A 67 -3.98 16.03 9.29
C GLY A 67 -4.06 14.76 10.13
N GLY A 68 -5.09 14.61 10.93
CA GLY A 68 -5.33 13.39 11.71
C GLY A 68 -5.66 12.20 10.80
N GLY A 69 -5.26 10.99 11.19
CA GLY A 69 -5.58 9.75 10.47
C GLY A 69 -4.44 8.76 10.33
N TYR A 70 -4.72 7.65 9.67
CA TYR A 70 -3.82 6.50 9.55
C TYR A 70 -3.43 6.17 8.10
N SER A 71 -3.76 7.04 7.15
CA SER A 71 -3.35 6.89 5.76
C SER A 71 -1.83 6.81 5.65
N SER A 72 -1.31 5.82 4.95
CA SER A 72 0.09 5.74 4.57
C SER A 72 0.35 6.63 3.33
N PHE A 73 1.39 6.36 2.58
CA PHE A 73 1.84 7.19 1.49
C PHE A 73 1.72 6.50 0.14
N ALA A 74 1.38 7.29 -0.88
CA ALA A 74 1.65 6.97 -2.27
C ALA A 74 2.65 7.99 -2.82
N ILE A 75 3.65 7.53 -3.56
CA ILE A 75 4.75 8.37 -4.07
C ILE A 75 4.90 8.15 -5.57
N SER A 76 4.89 9.23 -6.32
CA SER A 76 5.15 9.21 -7.76
C SER A 76 5.59 10.59 -8.26
N LYS A 77 6.46 10.62 -9.26
CA LYS A 77 6.89 11.86 -9.96
C LYS A 77 7.33 12.99 -9.00
N GLY A 78 8.08 12.64 -7.94
CA GLY A 78 8.58 13.61 -6.95
C GLY A 78 7.53 14.17 -5.99
N ARG A 79 6.35 13.58 -5.93
CA ARG A 79 5.26 13.92 -5.01
C ARG A 79 4.95 12.77 -4.08
N LEU A 80 4.70 13.10 -2.83
CA LEU A 80 4.17 12.21 -1.80
C LEU A 80 2.72 12.60 -1.54
N TYR A 81 1.82 11.64 -1.59
CA TYR A 81 0.39 11.82 -1.35
C TYR A 81 -0.06 11.01 -0.15
N THR A 82 -0.90 11.62 0.67
CA THR A 82 -1.54 10.98 1.80
C THR A 82 -2.93 11.58 2.01
N MET A 83 -3.68 11.04 2.96
CA MET A 83 -4.97 11.58 3.34
C MET A 83 -4.97 11.95 4.82
N GLY A 84 -5.75 12.97 5.20
CA GLY A 84 -5.86 13.37 6.60
C GLY A 84 -7.07 14.24 6.88
N LEU A 85 -7.50 14.21 8.12
CA LEU A 85 -8.59 15.04 8.64
C LEU A 85 -8.06 16.41 9.06
N ARG A 86 -8.66 17.48 8.54
CA ARG A 86 -8.43 18.85 8.96
C ARG A 86 -9.78 19.53 9.23
N GLY A 87 -10.01 19.92 10.46
CA GLY A 87 -11.31 20.45 10.88
C GLY A 87 -12.43 19.42 10.70
N ASP A 88 -13.38 19.71 9.84
CA ASP A 88 -14.58 18.91 9.57
C ASP A 88 -14.54 18.13 8.24
N LYS A 89 -13.38 18.08 7.58
CA LYS A 89 -13.23 17.42 6.28
C LYS A 89 -11.98 16.56 6.19
N GLU A 90 -12.10 15.46 5.46
CA GLU A 90 -10.97 14.68 5.00
C GLU A 90 -10.39 15.29 3.71
N TYR A 91 -9.06 15.31 3.61
CA TYR A 91 -8.31 15.86 2.48
C TYR A 91 -7.40 14.81 1.87
N VAL A 92 -7.21 14.87 0.57
CA VAL A 92 -6.04 14.32 -0.10
C VAL A 92 -5.01 15.44 -0.18
N ILE A 93 -3.78 15.15 0.22
CA ILE A 93 -2.73 16.15 0.40
C ILE A 93 -1.48 15.70 -0.33
N ALA A 94 -0.89 16.61 -1.11
CA ALA A 94 0.37 16.41 -1.81
C ALA A 94 1.49 17.19 -1.16
N PHE A 95 2.61 16.50 -0.94
CA PHE A 95 3.86 17.10 -0.47
C PHE A 95 4.96 16.91 -1.52
N ASP A 96 5.89 17.82 -1.56
CA ASP A 96 7.11 17.68 -2.35
C ASP A 96 8.06 16.70 -1.66
N VAL A 97 8.48 15.66 -2.36
CA VAL A 97 9.33 14.58 -1.82
C VAL A 97 10.69 15.10 -1.33
N ALA A 98 11.27 16.07 -2.03
CA ALA A 98 12.61 16.57 -1.69
C ALA A 98 12.62 17.38 -0.39
N THR A 99 11.58 18.20 -0.18
CA THR A 99 11.54 19.24 0.85
C THR A 99 10.52 19.01 1.96
N GLY A 100 9.53 18.12 1.76
CA GLY A 100 8.40 17.94 2.66
C GLY A 100 7.39 19.11 2.65
N LYS A 101 7.53 20.09 1.75
CA LYS A 101 6.59 21.21 1.65
C LYS A 101 5.27 20.77 1.03
N GLN A 102 4.15 21.21 1.60
CA GLN A 102 2.84 20.98 1.01
C GLN A 102 2.74 21.68 -0.35
N VAL A 103 2.23 20.97 -1.35
CA VAL A 103 2.01 21.49 -2.71
C VAL A 103 0.56 21.89 -2.89
N TRP A 104 -0.36 21.00 -2.52
CA TRP A 104 -1.80 21.25 -2.53
C TRP A 104 -2.51 20.36 -1.49
N ALA A 105 -3.73 20.71 -1.14
CA ALA A 105 -4.63 19.91 -0.33
C ALA A 105 -6.06 20.08 -0.87
N THR A 106 -6.72 18.96 -1.18
CA THR A 106 -8.06 18.94 -1.77
C THR A 106 -9.03 18.22 -0.84
N PRO A 107 -10.12 18.85 -0.39
CA PRO A 107 -11.15 18.18 0.38
C PRO A 107 -11.86 17.16 -0.51
N HIS A 108 -12.14 15.97 0.04
CA HIS A 108 -12.81 14.93 -0.72
C HIS A 108 -13.94 14.21 0.02
N GLY A 109 -14.14 14.48 1.32
CA GLY A 109 -15.19 13.85 2.10
C GLY A 109 -15.46 14.56 3.42
N GLY A 110 -16.46 14.09 4.14
CA GLY A 110 -16.77 14.47 5.52
C GLY A 110 -15.76 13.92 6.51
N ALA A 111 -15.82 14.42 7.76
CA ALA A 111 -14.93 13.96 8.83
C ALA A 111 -15.40 12.60 9.37
N PHE A 112 -14.67 11.54 9.14
CA PHE A 112 -14.86 10.32 9.92
C PHE A 112 -14.29 10.54 11.33
N ARG A 113 -15.08 10.21 12.36
CA ARG A 113 -14.69 10.36 13.76
C ARG A 113 -14.90 9.08 14.53
N ASN A 114 -13.89 8.72 15.35
CA ASN A 114 -13.91 7.49 16.12
C ASN A 114 -13.00 7.58 17.36
N ASP A 115 -13.34 6.86 18.42
CA ASP A 115 -12.56 6.78 19.67
C ASP A 115 -11.14 6.18 19.50
N ARG A 116 -10.90 5.44 18.42
CA ARG A 116 -9.58 4.89 18.05
C ARG A 116 -8.77 5.82 17.15
N GLY A 117 -9.22 7.04 16.98
CA GLY A 117 -8.61 8.08 16.15
C GLY A 117 -9.47 8.47 14.96
N ASP A 118 -9.51 9.74 14.70
CA ASP A 118 -10.29 10.36 13.63
C ASP A 118 -9.59 10.25 12.26
N GLY A 119 -10.32 10.54 11.21
CA GLY A 119 -9.82 10.73 9.86
C GLY A 119 -9.64 9.46 9.03
N PRO A 120 -9.09 9.57 7.82
CA PRO A 120 -9.00 8.49 6.85
C PRO A 120 -7.98 7.43 7.21
N ARG A 121 -8.24 6.18 6.80
CA ARG A 121 -7.37 5.02 7.00
C ARG A 121 -6.76 4.53 5.68
N GLY A 122 -7.51 4.63 4.58
CA GLY A 122 -7.07 4.21 3.25
C GLY A 122 -5.86 5.02 2.76
N THR A 123 -5.06 4.42 1.90
CA THR A 123 -3.95 5.08 1.21
C THR A 123 -4.39 5.42 -0.21
N PRO A 124 -4.07 6.62 -0.73
CA PRO A 124 -4.37 6.96 -2.12
C PRO A 124 -3.70 6.01 -3.10
N THR A 125 -4.34 5.76 -4.23
CA THR A 125 -3.79 5.02 -5.37
C THR A 125 -3.56 5.97 -6.53
N ILE A 126 -2.34 6.01 -7.06
CA ILE A 126 -1.95 6.80 -8.22
C ILE A 126 -1.97 5.91 -9.45
N ASP A 127 -2.69 6.33 -10.48
CA ASP A 127 -2.69 5.71 -11.81
C ASP A 127 -2.59 6.80 -12.88
N GLY A 128 -1.45 6.82 -13.56
CA GLY A 128 -1.12 7.87 -14.52
C GLY A 128 -1.07 9.26 -13.89
N ASP A 129 -1.99 10.11 -14.30
CA ASP A 129 -2.13 11.50 -13.81
C ASP A 129 -3.26 11.67 -12.81
N ASN A 130 -3.88 10.58 -12.37
CA ASN A 130 -5.00 10.60 -11.43
C ASN A 130 -4.67 9.89 -10.11
N ILE A 131 -5.29 10.38 -9.05
CA ILE A 131 -5.28 9.81 -7.72
C ILE A 131 -6.71 9.35 -7.40
N TYR A 132 -6.83 8.15 -6.86
CA TYR A 132 -8.09 7.61 -6.34
C TYR A 132 -7.97 7.44 -4.84
N SER A 133 -8.90 8.02 -4.09
CA SER A 133 -8.89 8.04 -2.63
C SER A 133 -10.24 7.62 -2.07
N LEU A 134 -10.24 6.87 -0.97
CA LEU A 134 -11.44 6.42 -0.28
C LEU A 134 -11.36 6.82 1.19
N GLY A 135 -12.26 7.67 1.62
CA GLY A 135 -12.35 8.21 2.97
C GLY A 135 -13.03 7.26 3.96
N GLY A 136 -12.91 7.60 5.25
CA GLY A 136 -13.44 6.77 6.35
C GLY A 136 -14.96 6.57 6.33
N ASP A 137 -15.71 7.51 5.75
CA ASP A 137 -17.17 7.43 5.56
C ASP A 137 -17.60 6.96 4.17
N GLY A 138 -16.65 6.43 3.38
CA GLY A 138 -16.93 5.87 2.06
C GLY A 138 -16.99 6.90 0.93
N ASP A 139 -16.43 8.08 1.12
CA ASP A 139 -16.29 9.09 0.06
C ASP A 139 -15.14 8.69 -0.86
N LEU A 140 -15.46 8.35 -2.10
CA LEU A 140 -14.52 7.95 -3.16
C LEU A 140 -14.33 9.12 -4.13
N SER A 141 -13.09 9.47 -4.41
CA SER A 141 -12.76 10.59 -5.29
C SER A 141 -11.70 10.24 -6.32
N SER A 142 -11.77 10.89 -7.48
CA SER A 142 -10.70 10.98 -8.46
C SER A 142 -10.19 12.42 -8.52
N ILE A 143 -8.88 12.60 -8.39
CA ILE A 143 -8.21 13.91 -8.29
C ILE A 143 -7.04 13.93 -9.28
N GLU A 144 -6.85 15.03 -9.99
CA GLU A 144 -5.66 15.25 -10.83
C GLU A 144 -4.42 15.39 -9.95
N ALA A 145 -3.45 14.49 -10.10
CA ALA A 145 -2.28 14.38 -9.23
C ALA A 145 -1.40 15.65 -9.24
N ARG A 146 -1.27 16.32 -10.39
CA ARG A 146 -0.40 17.48 -10.55
C ARG A 146 -0.96 18.72 -9.83
N THR A 147 -2.25 18.97 -9.94
CA THR A 147 -2.90 20.22 -9.50
C THR A 147 -3.75 20.08 -8.26
N GLY A 148 -4.20 18.86 -7.91
CA GLY A 148 -5.19 18.64 -6.86
C GLY A 148 -6.63 18.92 -7.31
N ARG A 149 -6.88 19.16 -8.60
CA ARG A 149 -8.24 19.41 -9.10
C ARG A 149 -9.10 18.14 -8.96
N LEU A 150 -10.25 18.28 -8.32
CA LEU A 150 -11.23 17.21 -8.20
C LEU A 150 -11.86 16.93 -9.59
N ASN A 151 -11.76 15.68 -10.05
CA ASN A 151 -12.38 15.24 -11.30
C ASN A 151 -13.82 14.80 -11.05
N TRP A 152 -14.02 13.90 -10.10
CA TRP A 152 -15.33 13.43 -9.66
C TRP A 152 -15.25 12.89 -8.21
N THR A 153 -16.41 12.83 -7.55
CA THR A 153 -16.57 12.25 -6.21
C THR A 153 -17.93 11.56 -6.08
N MET A 154 -17.99 10.55 -5.23
CA MET A 154 -19.21 9.88 -4.83
C MET A 154 -19.05 9.24 -3.45
N ASN A 155 -20.14 9.02 -2.73
CA ASN A 155 -20.13 8.18 -1.54
C ASN A 155 -20.56 6.76 -1.91
N VAL A 156 -19.65 5.79 -1.83
CA VAL A 156 -19.91 4.40 -2.27
C VAL A 156 -20.88 3.68 -1.35
N LEU A 157 -20.86 3.96 -0.04
CA LEU A 157 -21.82 3.35 0.89
C LEU A 157 -23.23 3.77 0.56
N LYS A 158 -23.50 5.08 0.41
CA LYS A 158 -24.82 5.61 0.04
C LYS A 158 -25.27 5.10 -1.33
N LYS A 159 -24.37 5.13 -2.33
CA LYS A 159 -24.71 4.75 -3.71
C LYS A 159 -25.06 3.27 -3.86
N PHE A 160 -24.40 2.39 -3.09
CA PHE A 160 -24.55 0.94 -3.23
C PHE A 160 -25.26 0.26 -2.06
N GLY A 161 -25.82 1.05 -1.13
CA GLY A 161 -26.60 0.55 0.01
C GLY A 161 -25.78 -0.12 1.09
N GLY A 162 -24.48 0.18 1.17
CA GLY A 162 -23.61 -0.29 2.23
C GLY A 162 -23.78 0.48 3.53
N SER A 163 -23.34 -0.12 4.61
CA SER A 163 -23.24 0.53 5.93
C SER A 163 -21.79 0.66 6.31
N ASN A 164 -21.44 1.76 7.01
CA ASN A 164 -20.08 1.92 7.50
C ASN A 164 -19.74 0.85 8.55
N ILE A 165 -18.48 0.54 8.66
CA ILE A 165 -17.94 -0.41 9.65
C ILE A 165 -17.38 0.36 10.85
N VAL A 166 -17.22 -0.32 11.99
CA VAL A 166 -16.99 0.29 13.31
C VAL A 166 -15.85 1.31 13.30
N TRP A 167 -14.73 0.98 12.65
CA TRP A 167 -13.55 1.86 12.61
C TRP A 167 -13.38 2.56 11.25
N GLY A 168 -14.45 2.67 10.48
CA GLY A 168 -14.47 3.32 9.18
C GLY A 168 -13.88 2.50 8.03
N ILE A 169 -14.27 2.83 6.82
CA ILE A 169 -13.70 2.22 5.61
C ILE A 169 -12.19 2.48 5.60
N SER A 170 -11.41 1.41 5.44
CA SER A 170 -9.93 1.45 5.55
C SER A 170 -9.21 0.95 4.31
N GLU A 171 -9.96 0.46 3.36
CA GLU A 171 -9.45 -0.03 2.09
C GLU A 171 -8.78 1.07 1.27
N SER A 172 -7.72 0.69 0.58
CA SER A 172 -7.10 1.51 -0.47
C SER A 172 -7.62 1.07 -1.83
N PRO A 173 -8.20 1.95 -2.65
CA PRO A 173 -8.80 1.58 -3.93
C PRO A 173 -7.82 0.86 -4.84
N LEU A 174 -8.28 -0.15 -5.59
CA LEU A 174 -7.45 -0.90 -6.54
C LEU A 174 -7.81 -0.50 -7.97
N VAL A 175 -6.80 -0.08 -8.74
CA VAL A 175 -6.95 0.20 -10.18
C VAL A 175 -6.32 -0.91 -11.00
N ILE A 176 -7.10 -1.49 -11.94
CA ILE A 176 -6.61 -2.46 -12.93
C ILE A 176 -7.21 -2.11 -14.29
N GLY A 177 -6.36 -1.73 -15.24
CA GLY A 177 -6.82 -1.24 -16.54
C GLY A 177 -7.75 -0.03 -16.40
N GLU A 178 -8.97 -0.12 -16.91
CA GLU A 178 -9.97 0.95 -16.79
C GLU A 178 -10.87 0.81 -15.55
N LYS A 179 -10.66 -0.23 -14.73
CA LYS A 179 -11.49 -0.52 -13.56
C LYS A 179 -10.91 0.02 -12.28
N LEU A 180 -11.73 0.69 -11.49
CA LEU A 180 -11.51 1.08 -10.11
C LEU A 180 -12.37 0.19 -9.22
N LEU A 181 -11.74 -0.62 -8.36
CA LEU A 181 -12.42 -1.60 -7.53
C LEU A 181 -12.42 -1.15 -6.08
N VAL A 182 -13.58 -1.28 -5.43
CA VAL A 182 -13.76 -0.97 -4.01
C VAL A 182 -14.79 -1.90 -3.37
N ASN A 183 -14.69 -2.08 -2.05
CA ASN A 183 -15.63 -2.83 -1.23
C ASN A 183 -16.66 -1.86 -0.61
N ALA A 184 -17.80 -1.73 -1.25
CA ALA A 184 -18.88 -0.87 -0.80
C ALA A 184 -19.79 -1.53 0.28
N GLY A 185 -19.71 -2.85 0.47
CA GLY A 185 -20.39 -3.58 1.53
C GLY A 185 -21.92 -3.62 1.45
N GLY A 186 -22.50 -3.33 0.29
CA GLY A 186 -23.96 -3.29 0.10
C GLY A 186 -24.55 -4.62 -0.40
N PRO A 187 -25.87 -4.84 -0.22
CA PRO A 187 -26.56 -6.02 -0.75
C PRO A 187 -26.49 -6.08 -2.28
N GLY A 188 -25.99 -7.21 -2.82
CA GLY A 188 -25.74 -7.38 -4.26
C GLY A 188 -24.71 -6.43 -4.84
N ALA A 189 -24.00 -5.69 -4.00
CA ALA A 189 -23.05 -4.67 -4.36
C ALA A 189 -21.95 -4.52 -3.28
N SER A 190 -21.56 -5.63 -2.65
CA SER A 190 -20.44 -5.63 -1.70
C SER A 190 -19.17 -5.17 -2.38
N ILE A 191 -18.87 -5.76 -3.52
CA ILE A 191 -17.73 -5.37 -4.35
C ILE A 191 -18.26 -4.71 -5.62
N VAL A 192 -17.67 -3.56 -5.96
CA VAL A 192 -18.02 -2.82 -7.17
C VAL A 192 -16.78 -2.52 -8.01
N ALA A 193 -16.91 -2.65 -9.32
CA ALA A 193 -15.97 -2.13 -10.29
C ALA A 193 -16.58 -0.93 -10.99
N LEU A 194 -15.87 0.19 -10.91
CA LEU A 194 -16.27 1.45 -11.52
C LEU A 194 -15.33 1.78 -12.68
N ASN A 195 -15.80 2.52 -13.65
CA ASN A 195 -14.94 3.15 -14.63
C ASN A 195 -14.11 4.23 -13.93
N LYS A 196 -12.81 4.11 -13.99
CA LYS A 196 -11.89 5.03 -13.30
C LYS A 196 -11.98 6.48 -13.78
N LYS A 197 -12.48 6.73 -15.02
CA LYS A 197 -12.56 8.08 -15.61
C LYS A 197 -13.69 8.92 -15.02
N ASP A 198 -14.85 8.29 -14.81
CA ASP A 198 -16.09 9.01 -14.45
C ASP A 198 -16.84 8.41 -13.26
N GLY A 199 -16.39 7.29 -12.68
CA GLY A 199 -17.04 6.61 -11.59
C GLY A 199 -18.34 5.88 -11.97
N SER A 200 -18.62 5.68 -13.26
CA SER A 200 -19.78 4.89 -13.71
C SER A 200 -19.58 3.41 -13.37
N LEU A 201 -20.71 2.73 -13.06
CA LEU A 201 -20.68 1.31 -12.67
C LEU A 201 -20.38 0.43 -13.90
N ILE A 202 -19.40 -0.46 -13.77
CA ILE A 202 -19.09 -1.51 -14.74
C ILE A 202 -19.78 -2.81 -14.31
N TRP A 203 -19.52 -3.26 -13.10
CA TRP A 203 -20.19 -4.41 -12.49
C TRP A 203 -20.22 -4.29 -10.97
N LYS A 204 -21.13 -5.02 -10.33
CA LYS A 204 -21.25 -5.17 -8.88
C LYS A 204 -21.51 -6.62 -8.52
N SER A 205 -21.08 -7.04 -7.34
CA SER A 205 -21.13 -8.44 -6.94
C SER A 205 -21.17 -8.60 -5.42
N GLN A 206 -21.65 -9.73 -4.96
CA GLN A 206 -21.71 -10.18 -3.57
C GLN A 206 -22.60 -9.33 -2.65
N SER A 207 -22.79 -9.83 -1.42
CA SER A 207 -23.66 -9.20 -0.40
C SER A 207 -23.00 -9.16 0.97
N ASP A 208 -21.67 -9.35 1.05
CA ASP A 208 -20.93 -9.29 2.30
C ASP A 208 -20.84 -7.83 2.79
N ARG A 209 -20.81 -7.63 4.12
CA ARG A 209 -20.38 -6.35 4.68
C ARG A 209 -18.92 -6.09 4.35
N ALA A 210 -18.53 -4.83 4.28
CA ALA A 210 -17.15 -4.46 4.06
C ALA A 210 -16.22 -5.02 5.16
N GLY A 211 -15.02 -5.45 4.75
CA GLY A 211 -13.89 -5.66 5.64
C GLY A 211 -13.03 -4.38 5.72
N TYR A 212 -11.88 -4.48 6.36
CA TYR A 212 -10.90 -3.38 6.44
C TYR A 212 -9.75 -3.55 5.45
N SER A 213 -9.69 -4.71 4.78
CA SER A 213 -8.58 -5.12 3.92
C SER A 213 -8.65 -4.46 2.55
N SER A 214 -7.48 -4.17 2.00
CA SER A 214 -7.34 -3.75 0.60
C SER A 214 -7.21 -4.97 -0.31
N ALA A 215 -7.84 -4.90 -1.48
CA ALA A 215 -7.81 -5.98 -2.47
C ALA A 215 -6.44 -6.15 -3.14
N ILE A 216 -6.18 -7.36 -3.67
CA ILE A 216 -4.99 -7.68 -4.44
C ILE A 216 -5.36 -8.48 -5.70
N PRO A 217 -4.75 -8.23 -6.87
CA PRO A 217 -4.94 -9.07 -8.04
C PRO A 217 -4.15 -10.37 -7.93
N VAL A 218 -4.66 -11.42 -8.56
CA VAL A 218 -3.99 -12.71 -8.73
C VAL A 218 -4.24 -13.24 -10.13
N GLN A 219 -3.22 -13.83 -10.74
CA GLN A 219 -3.35 -14.52 -12.02
C GLN A 219 -3.45 -16.03 -11.78
N VAL A 220 -4.54 -16.66 -12.20
CA VAL A 220 -4.75 -18.10 -12.11
C VAL A 220 -5.06 -18.63 -13.52
N GLY A 221 -4.11 -19.34 -14.10
CA GLY A 221 -4.18 -19.71 -15.53
C GLY A 221 -4.34 -18.46 -16.40
N ASN A 222 -5.36 -18.44 -17.23
CA ASN A 222 -5.68 -17.30 -18.13
C ASN A 222 -6.63 -16.27 -17.50
N THR A 223 -7.04 -16.46 -16.24
CA THR A 223 -8.01 -15.58 -15.58
C THR A 223 -7.32 -14.65 -14.59
N THR A 224 -7.49 -13.35 -14.77
CA THR A 224 -7.14 -12.37 -13.76
C THR A 224 -8.28 -12.30 -12.75
N GLN A 225 -7.98 -12.63 -11.52
CA GLN A 225 -8.92 -12.56 -10.40
C GLN A 225 -8.55 -11.41 -9.46
N VAL A 226 -9.52 -10.94 -8.70
CA VAL A 226 -9.30 -9.95 -7.63
C VAL A 226 -9.69 -10.59 -6.32
N VAL A 227 -8.77 -10.61 -5.37
CA VAL A 227 -8.97 -11.17 -4.05
C VAL A 227 -9.37 -10.05 -3.10
N PHE A 228 -10.54 -10.20 -2.47
CA PHE A 228 -11.01 -9.36 -1.38
C PHE A 228 -11.09 -10.14 -0.07
N PHE A 229 -10.90 -9.46 1.04
CA PHE A 229 -11.14 -10.01 2.37
C PHE A 229 -12.22 -9.17 3.03
N THR A 230 -13.45 -9.67 2.97
CA THR A 230 -14.65 -9.02 3.49
C THR A 230 -14.82 -9.24 5.00
N HIS A 231 -15.93 -8.82 5.57
CA HIS A 231 -16.23 -9.09 6.97
C HIS A 231 -16.34 -10.59 7.28
N THR A 232 -16.76 -11.42 6.33
CA THR A 232 -17.09 -12.84 6.58
C THR A 232 -16.16 -13.84 5.91
N ARG A 233 -15.41 -13.44 4.88
CA ARG A 233 -14.58 -14.37 4.09
C ARG A 233 -13.56 -13.68 3.21
N GLY A 234 -12.50 -14.41 2.88
CA GLY A 234 -11.71 -14.16 1.69
C GLY A 234 -12.47 -14.67 0.46
N LEU A 235 -12.41 -13.95 -0.65
CA LEU A 235 -13.06 -14.35 -1.90
C LEU A 235 -12.27 -13.89 -3.12
N GLY A 236 -12.34 -14.68 -4.20
CA GLY A 236 -11.79 -14.36 -5.50
C GLY A 236 -12.89 -14.13 -6.52
N LEU A 237 -12.84 -12.98 -7.16
CA LEU A 237 -13.79 -12.61 -8.23
C LEU A 237 -13.07 -12.54 -9.58
N ASP A 238 -13.76 -12.93 -10.64
CA ASP A 238 -13.30 -12.64 -12.00
C ASP A 238 -13.25 -11.13 -12.22
N LEU A 239 -12.10 -10.59 -12.60
CA LEU A 239 -11.94 -9.17 -12.87
C LEU A 239 -12.84 -8.67 -13.99
N LYS A 240 -13.22 -9.55 -14.92
CA LYS A 240 -14.03 -9.19 -16.11
C LYS A 240 -15.45 -8.74 -15.73
N ASP A 241 -16.13 -9.52 -14.89
CA ASP A 241 -17.56 -9.39 -14.64
C ASP A 241 -17.99 -9.49 -13.17
N GLY A 242 -17.02 -9.69 -12.25
CA GLY A 242 -17.30 -9.81 -10.82
C GLY A 242 -17.88 -11.16 -10.38
N LYS A 243 -17.86 -12.17 -11.25
CA LYS A 243 -18.33 -13.52 -10.90
C LYS A 243 -17.51 -14.10 -9.75
N LEU A 244 -18.19 -14.65 -8.73
CA LEU A 244 -17.53 -15.38 -7.66
C LEU A 244 -16.90 -16.67 -8.22
N LEU A 245 -15.60 -16.82 -8.01
CA LEU A 245 -14.83 -17.99 -8.42
C LEU A 245 -14.60 -18.93 -7.24
N TRP A 246 -14.19 -18.39 -6.10
CA TRP A 246 -13.94 -19.14 -4.87
C TRP A 246 -14.13 -18.27 -3.64
N GLU A 247 -14.26 -18.93 -2.48
CA GLU A 247 -14.34 -18.31 -1.17
C GLU A 247 -13.56 -19.08 -0.12
N TYR A 248 -13.14 -18.39 0.94
CA TYR A 248 -12.46 -18.96 2.08
C TYR A 248 -12.86 -18.23 3.38
N PRO A 249 -13.83 -18.76 4.16
CA PRO A 249 -14.34 -18.10 5.35
C PRO A 249 -13.48 -18.31 6.61
N ARG A 250 -12.67 -19.38 6.68
CA ARG A 250 -12.01 -19.80 7.93
C ARG A 250 -11.07 -18.75 8.53
N ALA A 251 -10.43 -17.92 7.69
CA ALA A 251 -9.53 -16.89 8.16
C ALA A 251 -10.25 -15.61 8.64
N ALA A 252 -11.56 -15.48 8.41
CA ALA A 252 -12.32 -14.32 8.85
C ALA A 252 -12.67 -14.40 10.34
N ASN A 253 -12.68 -13.23 11.00
CA ASN A 253 -13.19 -13.06 12.36
C ASN A 253 -14.34 -12.04 12.39
N ASN A 254 -15.07 -11.95 13.51
CA ASN A 254 -16.25 -11.11 13.65
C ASN A 254 -15.93 -9.64 13.97
N VAL A 255 -14.65 -9.28 14.14
CA VAL A 255 -14.23 -7.96 14.62
C VAL A 255 -13.61 -7.15 13.51
N ALA A 256 -12.48 -7.59 12.96
CA ALA A 256 -11.79 -6.90 11.87
C ALA A 256 -10.94 -7.84 11.02
N ASN A 257 -11.12 -7.77 9.72
CA ASN A 257 -10.36 -8.46 8.71
C ASN A 257 -9.60 -7.40 7.90
N ALA A 258 -8.36 -7.08 8.33
CA ALA A 258 -7.64 -5.91 7.83
C ALA A 258 -6.43 -6.25 6.95
N ALA A 259 -5.83 -7.42 7.14
CA ALA A 259 -4.63 -7.78 6.40
C ALA A 259 -4.92 -7.97 4.91
N THR A 260 -4.13 -7.32 4.05
CA THR A 260 -4.12 -7.61 2.62
C THR A 260 -3.66 -9.05 2.39
N PRO A 261 -4.36 -9.87 1.61
CA PRO A 261 -3.93 -11.21 1.28
C PRO A 261 -2.54 -11.22 0.60
N VAL A 262 -1.78 -12.30 0.82
CA VAL A 262 -0.47 -12.49 0.20
C VAL A 262 -0.57 -13.56 -0.87
N VAL A 263 -0.06 -13.27 -2.07
CA VAL A 263 -0.24 -14.12 -3.26
C VAL A 263 1.11 -14.62 -3.78
N ARG A 264 1.16 -15.90 -4.16
CA ARG A 264 2.25 -16.50 -4.95
C ARG A 264 1.68 -17.53 -5.93
N GLY A 265 1.75 -17.22 -7.22
CA GLY A 265 1.13 -18.05 -8.25
C GLY A 265 -0.37 -18.18 -8.03
N ASN A 266 -0.87 -19.41 -7.93
CA ASN A 266 -2.27 -19.71 -7.64
C ASN A 266 -2.56 -19.91 -6.13
N ARG A 267 -1.61 -19.56 -5.25
CA ARG A 267 -1.76 -19.68 -3.79
C ARG A 267 -2.00 -18.34 -3.13
N VAL A 268 -2.95 -18.31 -2.19
CA VAL A 268 -3.37 -17.10 -1.48
C VAL A 268 -3.35 -17.36 0.02
N PHE A 269 -2.53 -16.60 0.75
CA PHE A 269 -2.54 -16.62 2.23
C PHE A 269 -3.41 -15.48 2.74
N ILE A 270 -4.38 -15.80 3.59
CA ILE A 270 -5.34 -14.87 4.19
C ILE A 270 -5.26 -15.00 5.70
N SER A 271 -5.14 -13.90 6.42
CA SER A 271 -4.94 -13.91 7.87
C SER A 271 -5.69 -12.78 8.57
N SER A 272 -6.16 -13.07 9.77
CA SER A 272 -6.71 -12.07 10.69
C SER A 272 -6.28 -12.36 12.13
N ASP A 273 -6.40 -11.35 13.01
CA ASP A 273 -6.14 -11.50 14.46
C ASP A 273 -7.43 -11.81 15.24
N TYR A 274 -7.54 -11.28 16.45
CA TYR A 274 -8.65 -11.51 17.39
C TYR A 274 -8.85 -12.98 17.75
N GLY A 275 -7.72 -13.70 17.91
CA GLY A 275 -7.70 -15.11 18.28
C GLY A 275 -7.93 -16.09 17.13
N ASN A 276 -8.12 -15.61 15.91
CA ASN A 276 -8.34 -16.48 14.75
C ASN A 276 -7.00 -17.03 14.21
N GLY A 277 -6.50 -16.56 13.08
CA GLY A 277 -5.30 -17.12 12.44
C GLY A 277 -5.21 -16.80 10.96
N GLY A 278 -4.39 -17.57 10.26
CA GLY A 278 -4.23 -17.46 8.82
C GLY A 278 -4.25 -18.83 8.13
N GLY A 279 -4.78 -18.85 6.91
CA GLY A 279 -4.80 -20.03 6.07
C GLY A 279 -4.22 -19.78 4.70
N LEU A 280 -3.51 -20.77 4.18
CA LEU A 280 -3.09 -20.84 2.80
C LEU A 280 -4.10 -21.66 2.02
N VAL A 281 -4.62 -21.08 0.94
CA VAL A 281 -5.43 -21.80 -0.04
C VAL A 281 -4.72 -21.88 -1.38
N GLU A 282 -4.90 -22.99 -2.08
CA GLU A 282 -4.49 -23.18 -3.47
C GLU A 282 -5.73 -23.15 -4.36
N ILE A 283 -5.68 -22.34 -5.41
CA ILE A 283 -6.75 -22.21 -6.39
C ILE A 283 -6.49 -23.22 -7.52
N GLY A 284 -7.34 -24.25 -7.61
CA GLY A 284 -7.25 -25.28 -8.63
C GLY A 284 -7.62 -24.76 -10.02
N ALA A 285 -7.32 -25.55 -11.04
CA ALA A 285 -7.71 -25.27 -12.42
C ALA A 285 -9.24 -25.22 -12.62
N ASP A 286 -10.00 -25.88 -11.73
CA ASP A 286 -11.46 -25.85 -11.67
C ASP A 286 -12.02 -24.58 -11.01
N GLY A 287 -11.14 -23.66 -10.59
CA GLY A 287 -11.47 -22.41 -9.94
C GLY A 287 -11.79 -22.52 -8.44
N LYS A 288 -11.72 -23.72 -7.84
CA LYS A 288 -12.02 -23.91 -6.42
C LYS A 288 -10.79 -23.66 -5.55
N ALA A 289 -11.01 -23.07 -4.37
CA ALA A 289 -9.99 -22.93 -3.35
C ALA A 289 -9.94 -24.18 -2.46
N GLN A 290 -8.76 -24.75 -2.32
CA GLN A 290 -8.49 -25.85 -1.40
C GLN A 290 -7.53 -25.38 -0.31
N GLU A 291 -7.90 -25.59 0.96
CA GLU A 291 -7.02 -25.27 2.08
C GLU A 291 -5.78 -26.19 2.07
N VAL A 292 -4.60 -25.57 2.07
CA VAL A 292 -3.31 -26.27 2.20
C VAL A 292 -2.98 -26.44 3.68
N TYR A 293 -3.09 -25.37 4.46
CA TYR A 293 -2.97 -25.38 5.91
C TYR A 293 -3.70 -24.21 6.55
N PHE A 294 -3.94 -24.31 7.84
CA PHE A 294 -4.37 -23.21 8.71
C PHE A 294 -3.48 -23.15 9.95
N THR A 295 -3.06 -21.95 10.36
CA THR A 295 -2.18 -21.74 11.50
C THR A 295 -2.66 -20.59 12.40
N LYS A 296 -2.35 -20.67 13.70
CA LYS A 296 -2.50 -19.55 14.65
C LYS A 296 -1.19 -18.76 14.85
N ASP A 297 -0.15 -19.14 14.16
CA ASP A 297 1.18 -18.53 14.30
C ASP A 297 1.37 -17.25 13.50
N MET A 298 0.48 -16.94 12.54
CA MET A 298 0.48 -15.70 11.79
C MET A 298 -0.90 -15.04 11.86
N ARG A 299 -1.11 -14.24 12.91
CA ARG A 299 -2.34 -13.48 13.17
C ARG A 299 -2.09 -12.01 12.90
N ASN A 300 -2.33 -11.60 11.66
CA ASN A 300 -2.14 -10.20 11.28
C ASN A 300 -3.30 -9.33 11.78
N HIS A 301 -2.99 -8.29 12.56
CA HIS A 301 -3.98 -7.35 13.10
C HIS A 301 -4.28 -6.25 12.09
N HIS A 302 -3.59 -5.09 12.16
CA HIS A 302 -3.72 -3.98 11.21
C HIS A 302 -2.65 -4.00 10.12
N SER A 303 -1.63 -4.84 10.26
CA SER A 303 -0.57 -5.03 9.27
C SER A 303 -0.79 -6.27 8.43
N SER A 304 -0.04 -6.39 7.35
CA SER A 304 -0.04 -7.56 6.47
C SER A 304 1.34 -8.19 6.44
N SER A 305 1.40 -9.50 6.24
CA SER A 305 2.67 -10.20 6.01
C SER A 305 3.28 -9.85 4.66
N ILE A 306 4.60 -10.02 4.55
CA ILE A 306 5.39 -9.89 3.32
C ILE A 306 5.99 -11.25 3.00
N LEU A 307 5.88 -11.68 1.75
CA LEU A 307 6.50 -12.90 1.27
C LEU A 307 7.83 -12.58 0.61
N ILE A 308 8.92 -13.12 1.15
CA ILE A 308 10.28 -12.95 0.63
C ILE A 308 10.91 -14.34 0.47
N GLY A 309 11.22 -14.70 -0.77
CA GLY A 309 11.60 -16.08 -1.08
C GLY A 309 10.49 -17.05 -0.66
N ASP A 310 10.81 -18.03 0.18
CA ASP A 310 9.85 -19.04 0.65
C ASP A 310 9.26 -18.74 2.03
N HIS A 311 9.52 -17.55 2.59
CA HIS A 311 9.09 -17.22 3.94
C HIS A 311 8.16 -16.00 3.98
N LEU A 312 7.08 -16.13 4.75
CA LEU A 312 6.26 -15.01 5.21
C LEU A 312 6.93 -14.37 6.41
N TYR A 313 6.99 -13.04 6.41
CA TYR A 313 7.38 -12.22 7.55
C TYR A 313 6.21 -11.32 7.92
N GLY A 314 5.83 -11.30 9.19
CA GLY A 314 4.69 -10.49 9.63
C GLY A 314 4.54 -10.46 11.14
N PHE A 315 3.80 -9.48 11.64
CA PHE A 315 3.44 -9.43 13.05
C PHE A 315 2.23 -10.33 13.33
N SER A 316 2.44 -11.35 14.18
CA SER A 316 1.40 -12.15 14.80
C SER A 316 1.06 -11.55 16.16
N GLY A 317 0.03 -10.69 16.22
CA GLY A 317 -0.15 -9.81 17.37
C GLY A 317 1.06 -8.90 17.57
N GLY A 318 1.74 -9.02 18.71
CA GLY A 318 2.96 -8.23 19.02
C GLY A 318 4.29 -8.92 18.74
N ILE A 319 4.29 -10.04 18.02
CA ILE A 319 5.46 -10.88 17.76
C ILE A 319 5.77 -10.90 16.27
N LEU A 320 6.94 -10.43 15.87
CA LEU A 320 7.44 -10.60 14.50
C LEU A 320 7.77 -12.07 14.28
N THR A 321 7.17 -12.65 13.27
CA THR A 321 7.25 -14.08 12.97
C THR A 321 7.73 -14.29 11.54
N SER A 322 8.67 -15.22 11.37
CA SER A 322 9.03 -15.79 10.07
C SER A 322 8.47 -17.21 9.98
N MET A 323 7.82 -17.52 8.86
CA MET A 323 7.12 -18.77 8.66
C MET A 323 7.25 -19.21 7.20
N ARG A 324 7.44 -20.49 6.92
CA ARG A 324 7.43 -21.04 5.57
C ARG A 324 6.06 -20.84 4.92
N PHE A 325 6.05 -20.28 3.71
CA PHE A 325 4.79 -19.97 3.01
C PHE A 325 4.00 -21.24 2.67
N ASP A 326 4.67 -22.30 2.20
CA ASP A 326 3.99 -23.48 1.67
C ASP A 326 3.53 -24.46 2.74
N THR A 327 4.12 -24.43 3.95
CA THR A 327 3.85 -25.41 5.01
C THR A 327 3.25 -24.81 6.27
N GLY A 328 3.40 -23.49 6.46
CA GLY A 328 3.00 -22.83 7.72
C GLY A 328 3.97 -23.11 8.88
N GLU A 329 5.10 -23.76 8.63
CA GLU A 329 6.11 -24.03 9.65
C GLU A 329 6.81 -22.75 10.09
N VAL A 330 6.84 -22.50 11.40
CA VAL A 330 7.50 -21.33 11.98
C VAL A 330 9.01 -21.52 11.97
N ALA A 331 9.73 -20.61 11.32
CA ALA A 331 11.18 -20.58 11.34
C ALA A 331 11.70 -19.92 12.64
N TRP A 332 11.14 -18.76 13.00
CA TRP A 332 11.48 -18.06 14.24
C TRP A 332 10.38 -17.04 14.64
N LYS A 333 10.43 -16.64 15.91
CA LYS A 333 9.57 -15.60 16.52
C LYS A 333 10.42 -14.68 17.38
N ASP A 334 10.18 -13.38 17.35
CA ASP A 334 10.84 -12.39 18.18
C ASP A 334 9.89 -11.24 18.53
N ARG A 335 10.11 -10.58 19.69
CA ARG A 335 9.33 -9.41 20.07
C ARG A 335 9.64 -8.19 19.20
N SER A 336 10.85 -8.11 18.63
CA SER A 336 11.28 -7.04 17.73
C SER A 336 10.95 -5.64 18.30
N VAL A 337 10.20 -4.83 17.55
CA VAL A 337 9.74 -3.51 17.98
C VAL A 337 8.41 -3.54 18.73
N GLY A 338 7.80 -4.73 18.91
CA GLY A 338 6.44 -4.91 19.40
C GLY A 338 5.43 -4.86 18.27
N LYS A 339 4.12 -4.82 18.59
CA LYS A 339 3.04 -4.81 17.61
C LYS A 339 3.21 -3.64 16.61
N GLY A 340 3.16 -3.94 15.31
CA GLY A 340 3.42 -2.92 14.31
C GLY A 340 3.21 -3.38 12.88
N SER A 341 3.82 -2.67 11.94
CA SER A 341 3.79 -2.92 10.51
C SER A 341 5.21 -2.96 9.92
N ILE A 342 5.35 -3.54 8.74
CA ILE A 342 6.63 -3.73 8.06
C ILE A 342 6.58 -3.33 6.60
N VAL A 343 7.73 -2.90 6.08
CA VAL A 343 8.03 -2.82 4.64
C VAL A 343 9.41 -3.45 4.40
N PHE A 344 9.59 -4.12 3.28
CA PHE A 344 10.87 -4.70 2.88
C PHE A 344 11.58 -3.80 1.87
N ALA A 345 12.89 -3.62 2.06
CA ALA A 345 13.80 -3.04 1.08
C ALA A 345 15.22 -3.55 1.27
N ASP A 346 15.92 -3.85 0.19
CA ASP A 346 17.36 -4.12 0.14
C ASP A 346 17.89 -5.10 1.20
N GLY A 347 17.16 -6.23 1.36
CA GLY A 347 17.53 -7.32 2.28
C GLY A 347 17.09 -7.11 3.73
N ASN A 348 16.39 -6.03 4.06
CA ASN A 348 15.94 -5.73 5.42
C ASN A 348 14.43 -5.44 5.50
N LEU A 349 13.84 -5.75 6.65
CA LEU A 349 12.54 -5.24 7.06
C LEU A 349 12.74 -3.93 7.82
N TYR A 350 11.96 -2.93 7.45
CA TYR A 350 11.80 -1.69 8.21
C TYR A 350 10.51 -1.83 9.00
N ALA A 351 10.64 -2.07 10.30
CA ALA A 351 9.52 -2.34 11.20
C ALA A 351 9.16 -1.07 11.98
N LEU A 352 7.87 -0.74 12.03
CA LEU A 352 7.34 0.40 12.79
C LEU A 352 6.29 -0.12 13.78
N SER A 353 6.50 0.10 15.07
CA SER A 353 5.54 -0.29 16.10
C SER A 353 4.43 0.74 16.30
N GLU A 354 3.33 0.32 16.92
CA GLU A 354 2.25 1.20 17.38
C GLU A 354 2.74 2.30 18.34
N ASN A 355 3.89 2.09 19.01
CA ASN A 355 4.48 3.00 19.99
C ASN A 355 5.62 3.84 19.38
N GLY A 356 5.70 3.97 18.06
CA GLY A 356 6.70 4.80 17.37
C GLY A 356 8.13 4.26 17.40
N VAL A 357 8.37 3.00 17.82
CA VAL A 357 9.69 2.36 17.72
C VAL A 357 9.89 1.86 16.30
N VAL A 358 11.04 2.20 15.72
CA VAL A 358 11.43 1.82 14.35
C VAL A 358 12.64 0.91 14.43
N GLY A 359 12.59 -0.25 13.78
CA GLY A 359 13.67 -1.23 13.74
C GLY A 359 14.07 -1.60 12.31
N LEU A 360 15.36 -1.79 12.08
CA LEU A 360 15.91 -2.40 10.88
C LEU A 360 16.24 -3.85 11.20
N VAL A 361 15.62 -4.79 10.49
CA VAL A 361 15.77 -6.23 10.75
C VAL A 361 16.23 -6.93 9.49
N GLU A 362 17.37 -7.62 9.56
CA GLU A 362 17.87 -8.43 8.43
C GLU A 362 16.91 -9.55 8.10
N VAL A 363 16.57 -9.69 6.82
CA VAL A 363 15.73 -10.80 6.35
C VAL A 363 16.53 -12.08 6.31
N SER A 364 16.19 -13.02 7.19
CA SER A 364 16.83 -14.33 7.28
C SER A 364 15.84 -15.37 7.83
N PRO A 365 15.76 -16.57 7.26
CA PRO A 365 15.05 -17.67 7.89
C PRO A 365 15.77 -18.29 9.09
N ALA A 366 17.07 -18.02 9.26
CA ALA A 366 17.88 -18.61 10.32
C ALA A 366 17.62 -18.01 11.72
N GLY A 367 17.03 -16.80 11.78
CA GLY A 367 16.75 -16.14 13.06
C GLY A 367 16.57 -14.63 12.93
N TYR A 368 16.12 -14.02 14.01
CA TYR A 368 15.98 -12.57 14.12
C TYR A 368 17.35 -11.91 14.29
N LYS A 369 17.61 -10.85 13.54
CA LYS A 369 18.83 -10.06 13.66
C LYS A 369 18.52 -8.58 13.43
N GLU A 370 18.54 -7.81 14.49
CA GLU A 370 18.32 -6.36 14.42
C GLU A 370 19.62 -5.63 14.04
N LYS A 371 19.51 -4.66 13.14
CA LYS A 371 20.61 -3.88 12.59
C LYS A 371 20.57 -2.41 13.00
N GLY A 372 19.61 -2.03 13.80
CA GLY A 372 19.47 -0.69 14.34
C GLY A 372 18.05 -0.40 14.78
N ARG A 373 17.92 0.56 15.69
CA ARG A 373 16.66 0.96 16.29
C ARG A 373 16.69 2.45 16.64
N PHE A 374 15.55 3.11 16.45
CA PHE A 374 15.31 4.46 16.97
C PHE A 374 13.83 4.64 17.28
N ARG A 375 13.44 5.82 17.74
CA ARG A 375 12.05 6.15 18.05
C ARG A 375 11.68 7.48 17.42
N ILE A 376 10.51 7.53 16.77
CA ILE A 376 9.91 8.81 16.38
C ILE A 376 9.11 9.37 17.55
N PRO A 377 9.02 10.70 17.71
CA PRO A 377 8.04 11.31 18.59
C PRO A 377 6.63 10.85 18.18
N GLN A 378 5.83 10.52 19.19
CA GLN A 378 4.48 9.99 19.00
C GLN A 378 3.47 10.90 19.68
N ASP A 379 2.31 11.11 19.07
CA ASP A 379 1.14 11.69 19.66
C ASP A 379 0.45 10.67 20.61
N SER A 380 -0.69 11.02 21.17
CA SER A 380 -1.43 10.18 22.12
C SER A 380 -2.06 8.92 21.51
N LEU A 381 -2.14 8.83 20.18
CA LEU A 381 -2.75 7.73 19.44
C LEU A 381 -1.69 6.74 18.91
N PRO A 382 -2.06 5.48 18.65
CA PRO A 382 -1.17 4.51 18.04
C PRO A 382 -0.67 4.94 16.65
N THR A 383 0.60 4.66 16.33
CA THR A 383 1.19 4.89 15.01
C THR A 383 0.83 3.74 14.06
N TRP A 384 -0.32 3.83 13.38
CA TRP A 384 -0.81 2.77 12.48
C TRP A 384 -0.55 3.02 10.99
N ALA A 385 -0.11 4.21 10.60
CA ALA A 385 0.32 4.46 9.23
C ALA A 385 1.53 3.58 8.89
N HIS A 386 1.45 2.79 7.81
CA HIS A 386 2.53 1.89 7.42
C HIS A 386 3.75 2.65 6.92
N PRO A 387 4.99 2.18 7.24
CA PRO A 387 6.22 2.77 6.73
C PRO A 387 6.35 2.55 5.22
N VAL A 388 7.02 3.48 4.55
CA VAL A 388 7.31 3.40 3.11
C VAL A 388 8.79 3.67 2.87
N VAL A 389 9.43 2.86 2.04
CA VAL A 389 10.80 3.07 1.56
C VAL A 389 10.78 3.34 0.07
N ALA A 390 11.15 4.56 -0.32
CA ALA A 390 11.16 5.00 -1.72
C ALA A 390 12.14 6.16 -1.93
N GLY A 391 12.89 6.18 -3.04
CA GLY A 391 13.85 7.23 -3.38
C GLY A 391 14.98 7.39 -2.37
N GLY A 392 15.44 6.28 -1.78
CA GLY A 392 16.47 6.26 -0.77
C GLY A 392 16.05 6.86 0.58
N ARG A 393 14.73 6.97 0.82
CA ARG A 393 14.18 7.51 2.06
C ARG A 393 13.20 6.55 2.72
N LEU A 394 13.21 6.55 4.05
CA LEU A 394 12.18 5.95 4.89
C LEU A 394 11.20 7.04 5.30
N TYR A 395 9.94 6.88 4.91
CA TYR A 395 8.85 7.77 5.28
C TYR A 395 8.02 7.14 6.39
N LEU A 396 7.82 7.90 7.45
CA LEU A 396 7.03 7.53 8.62
C LEU A 396 6.00 8.62 8.88
N ARG A 397 4.86 8.25 9.44
CA ARG A 397 3.82 9.20 9.81
C ARG A 397 3.30 8.87 11.20
N ASP A 398 3.17 9.90 12.02
CA ASP A 398 2.38 9.89 13.24
C ASP A 398 1.38 11.04 13.20
N GLN A 399 0.11 10.70 13.05
CA GLN A 399 -1.02 11.64 12.90
C GLN A 399 -0.71 12.77 11.90
N ASP A 400 -0.61 14.01 12.34
CA ASP A 400 -0.37 15.19 11.51
C ASP A 400 1.07 15.31 10.99
N THR A 401 2.01 14.56 11.59
CA THR A 401 3.44 14.71 11.32
C THR A 401 3.98 13.63 10.40
N ILE A 402 4.75 14.05 9.39
CA ILE A 402 5.50 13.18 8.48
C ILE A 402 6.99 13.35 8.75
N TYR A 403 7.71 12.24 8.80
CA TYR A 403 9.16 12.16 8.92
C TYR A 403 9.73 11.49 7.67
N ALA A 404 10.80 12.04 7.10
CA ALA A 404 11.58 11.41 6.03
C ALA A 404 13.03 11.27 6.49
N TYR A 405 13.52 10.04 6.56
CA TYR A 405 14.89 9.72 6.93
C TYR A 405 15.68 9.32 5.69
N ASP A 406 16.92 9.79 5.57
CA ASP A 406 17.84 9.34 4.52
C ASP A 406 18.41 7.98 4.90
N VAL A 407 18.08 6.96 4.13
CA VAL A 407 18.53 5.59 4.36
C VAL A 407 19.53 5.09 3.31
N ARG A 408 20.06 5.98 2.48
CA ARG A 408 21.05 5.63 1.46
C ARG A 408 22.41 5.32 2.08
N GLU A 409 23.04 4.28 1.58
CA GLU A 409 24.46 4.03 1.81
C GLU A 409 25.28 5.17 1.17
N LYS A 410 26.26 5.72 1.89
CA LYS A 410 27.10 6.84 1.41
C LYS A 410 28.39 6.34 0.78
#